data_b3c81d064c1e496844a49a21fa047335
#
_entry.id   b3c81d064c1e496844a49a21fa047335
#
_cell.length_a   1.000
_cell.length_b   1.000
_cell.length_c   1.000
_cell.angle_alpha   90.00
_cell.angle_beta   90.00
_cell.angle_gamma   90.00
#
_symmetry.space_group_name_H-M   'P 1'
#
loop_
_entity.id
_entity.type
_entity.pdbx_description
1 polymer ?
#
loop_
_entity_poly.entity_id
_entity_poly.type
_entity_poly.pdbx_seq_one_letter_code
_entity_poly.pdbx_strand_id
1 'polypeptide(L)'
;MRPQCLDDYIGQEKAKSTLKIYIEAAKQRHDSLDHVLFYGPPGLGKTTLAGIIANEMGVNMKVTSGPAIEKPGEMAAILNNLQEGDLLFVDEIHRLNRQVEEVLYPAMEDFAIDIMIGKGSTARSVRLDLPHFTLVGATTRAGLLTAPLRDRFGMIHHMEFYTEDELKLIIKQSAKVLNVKIEDAGATELARRSRGTPRLANRILKRVRDFAQVKYNGVITETVAHTALDLMDVDTLGLDRVDRNILVTIIEKFGGGPVGLDTLAASIGEDAGTIEDVYEPYLLMKGLIDRTPRGRVATQIAYTHLGL
;
A
#
# COMPACT_ATOMS: atom_id res chain seq x y z
N MET A 1 -3.59 4.93 -16.33
CA MET A 1 -3.91 5.28 -14.94
C MET A 1 -2.73 5.00 -13.99
N ARG A 2 -1.88 4.01 -14.29
CA ARG A 2 -0.63 3.84 -13.51
C ARG A 2 0.50 4.55 -14.25
N PRO A 3 1.26 5.44 -13.60
CA PRO A 3 2.46 6.04 -14.17
C PRO A 3 3.49 4.96 -14.50
N GLN A 4 4.29 5.20 -15.54
CA GLN A 4 5.29 4.25 -16.02
C GLN A 4 6.73 4.68 -15.69
N CYS A 5 6.93 5.93 -15.32
CA CYS A 5 8.23 6.50 -14.94
C CYS A 5 8.11 7.34 -13.66
N LEU A 6 9.25 7.64 -13.03
CA LEU A 6 9.30 8.44 -11.80
C LEU A 6 8.84 9.88 -12.03
N ASP A 7 9.08 10.44 -13.20
CA ASP A 7 8.73 11.83 -13.51
C ASP A 7 7.19 12.02 -13.61
N ASP A 8 6.45 10.98 -14.01
CA ASP A 8 4.99 10.99 -14.06
C ASP A 8 4.33 10.63 -12.72
N TYR A 9 5.13 10.16 -11.75
CA TYR A 9 4.60 9.72 -10.46
C TYR A 9 4.42 10.92 -9.54
N ILE A 10 3.18 11.19 -9.13
CA ILE A 10 2.82 12.28 -8.24
C ILE A 10 2.99 11.85 -6.80
N GLY A 11 3.53 12.74 -5.97
CA GLY A 11 3.73 12.53 -4.54
C GLY A 11 4.94 11.66 -4.20
N GLN A 12 5.09 11.36 -2.91
CA GLN A 12 6.18 10.55 -2.35
C GLN A 12 7.58 11.12 -2.71
N GLU A 13 7.74 12.44 -2.66
CA GLU A 13 8.92 13.14 -3.20
C GLU A 13 10.25 12.65 -2.60
N LYS A 14 10.25 12.31 -1.30
CA LYS A 14 11.44 11.77 -0.64
C LYS A 14 11.83 10.40 -1.18
N ALA A 15 10.88 9.50 -1.38
CA ALA A 15 11.14 8.20 -1.96
C ALA A 15 11.57 8.32 -3.43
N LYS A 16 10.88 9.16 -4.22
CA LYS A 16 11.21 9.43 -5.62
C LYS A 16 12.63 9.93 -5.80
N SER A 17 13.02 10.98 -5.07
CA SER A 17 14.36 11.59 -5.19
C SER A 17 15.46 10.61 -4.86
N THR A 18 15.27 9.79 -3.82
CA THR A 18 16.22 8.75 -3.43
C THR A 18 16.30 7.64 -4.49
N LEU A 19 15.16 7.13 -4.94
CA LEU A 19 15.11 6.08 -5.99
C LEU A 19 15.74 6.55 -7.29
N LYS A 20 15.52 7.80 -7.70
CA LYS A 20 16.12 8.36 -8.91
C LYS A 20 17.65 8.30 -8.90
N ILE A 21 18.25 8.67 -7.75
CA ILE A 21 19.71 8.61 -7.58
C ILE A 21 20.23 7.19 -7.64
N TYR A 22 19.61 6.25 -6.92
CA TYR A 22 20.11 4.86 -6.87
C TYR A 22 19.88 4.10 -8.17
N ILE A 23 18.75 4.32 -8.85
CA ILE A 23 18.49 3.75 -10.18
C ILE A 23 19.53 4.24 -11.19
N GLU A 24 19.82 5.54 -11.22
CA GLU A 24 20.82 6.10 -12.12
C GLU A 24 22.21 5.53 -11.82
N ALA A 25 22.58 5.45 -10.54
CA ALA A 25 23.86 4.87 -10.15
C ALA A 25 23.98 3.37 -10.50
N ALA A 26 22.92 2.59 -10.33
CA ALA A 26 22.90 1.17 -10.71
C ALA A 26 23.04 1.02 -12.25
N LYS A 27 22.33 1.83 -13.04
CA LYS A 27 22.46 1.87 -14.51
C LYS A 27 23.89 2.19 -14.96
N GLN A 28 24.55 3.17 -14.34
CA GLN A 28 25.93 3.55 -14.69
C GLN A 28 26.93 2.43 -14.40
N ARG A 29 26.70 1.62 -13.36
CA ARG A 29 27.54 0.48 -13.03
C ARG A 29 27.16 -0.80 -13.76
N HIS A 30 26.03 -0.82 -14.48
CA HIS A 30 25.43 -2.01 -15.07
C HIS A 30 25.11 -3.11 -14.04
N ASP A 31 24.68 -2.70 -12.84
CA ASP A 31 24.33 -3.59 -11.74
C ASP A 31 22.82 -3.65 -11.52
N SER A 32 22.36 -4.67 -10.80
CA SER A 32 21.01 -4.67 -10.23
C SER A 32 20.88 -3.59 -9.16
N LEU A 33 19.66 -3.08 -8.96
CA LEU A 33 19.38 -2.16 -7.86
C LEU A 33 19.41 -2.92 -6.53
N ASP A 34 19.85 -2.27 -5.46
CA ASP A 34 19.72 -2.80 -4.11
C ASP A 34 18.27 -3.13 -3.76
N HIS A 35 18.06 -4.05 -2.82
CA HIS A 35 16.74 -4.46 -2.37
C HIS A 35 15.99 -3.31 -1.70
N VAL A 36 14.70 -3.18 -2.01
CA VAL A 36 13.84 -2.05 -1.58
C VAL A 36 12.67 -2.55 -0.75
N LEU A 37 12.41 -1.91 0.38
CA LEU A 37 11.21 -2.13 1.19
C LEU A 37 10.32 -0.89 1.18
N PHE A 38 9.09 -1.05 0.73
CA PHE A 38 8.03 -0.05 0.87
C PHE A 38 7.08 -0.44 2.00
N TYR A 39 6.86 0.45 2.96
CA TYR A 39 5.90 0.20 4.04
C TYR A 39 4.97 1.39 4.27
N GLY A 40 3.79 1.11 4.78
CA GLY A 40 2.76 2.12 5.07
C GLY A 40 1.37 1.63 4.69
N PRO A 41 0.33 2.45 4.94
CA PRO A 41 -1.07 2.09 4.70
C PRO A 41 -1.35 1.54 3.30
N PRO A 42 -2.43 0.77 3.11
CA PRO A 42 -2.77 0.23 1.80
C PRO A 42 -3.22 1.33 0.84
N GLY A 43 -3.01 1.12 -0.46
CA GLY A 43 -3.51 2.02 -1.51
C GLY A 43 -2.63 3.22 -1.85
N LEU A 44 -1.42 3.33 -1.27
CA LEU A 44 -0.48 4.43 -1.46
C LEU A 44 0.46 4.29 -2.67
N GLY A 45 0.39 3.17 -3.41
CA GLY A 45 1.15 3.01 -4.65
C GLY A 45 2.42 2.17 -4.56
N LYS A 46 2.62 1.36 -3.51
CA LYS A 46 3.80 0.48 -3.35
C LYS A 46 4.07 -0.40 -4.59
N THR A 47 3.05 -1.09 -5.09
CA THR A 47 3.14 -1.91 -6.31
C THR A 47 3.40 -1.06 -7.57
N THR A 48 2.91 0.18 -7.61
CA THR A 48 3.13 1.09 -8.73
C THR A 48 4.60 1.53 -8.77
N LEU A 49 5.19 1.89 -7.62
CA LEU A 49 6.60 2.23 -7.54
C LEU A 49 7.50 1.05 -7.91
N ALA A 50 7.17 -0.18 -7.50
CA ALA A 50 7.89 -1.38 -7.92
C ALA A 50 7.87 -1.54 -9.46
N GLY A 51 6.71 -1.33 -10.08
CA GLY A 51 6.61 -1.36 -11.55
C GLY A 51 7.40 -0.25 -12.23
N ILE A 52 7.44 0.94 -11.65
CA ILE A 52 8.25 2.06 -12.16
C ILE A 52 9.75 1.72 -12.06
N ILE A 53 10.20 1.17 -10.93
CA ILE A 53 11.61 0.74 -10.79
C ILE A 53 11.97 -0.25 -11.88
N ALA A 54 11.15 -1.28 -12.14
CA ALA A 54 11.40 -2.25 -13.19
C ALA A 54 11.48 -1.59 -14.58
N ASN A 55 10.55 -0.68 -14.89
CA ASN A 55 10.56 0.07 -16.16
C ASN A 55 11.79 0.96 -16.30
N GLU A 56 12.15 1.70 -15.26
CA GLU A 56 13.33 2.57 -15.26
C GLU A 56 14.63 1.78 -15.40
N MET A 57 14.71 0.60 -14.75
CA MET A 57 15.86 -0.31 -14.89
C MET A 57 15.85 -1.10 -16.20
N GLY A 58 14.72 -1.13 -16.94
CA GLY A 58 14.58 -1.88 -18.18
C GLY A 58 14.54 -3.39 -17.99
N VAL A 59 14.01 -3.87 -16.84
CA VAL A 59 13.98 -5.28 -16.46
C VAL A 59 12.55 -5.80 -16.30
N ASN A 60 12.37 -7.13 -16.25
CA ASN A 60 11.07 -7.72 -16.01
C ASN A 60 10.74 -7.70 -14.52
N MET A 61 9.46 -7.54 -14.23
CA MET A 61 8.94 -7.64 -12.86
C MET A 61 8.13 -8.91 -12.69
N LYS A 62 8.54 -9.78 -11.77
CA LYS A 62 7.73 -10.90 -11.27
C LYS A 62 7.01 -10.46 -10.00
N VAL A 63 5.73 -10.82 -9.90
CA VAL A 63 4.86 -10.38 -8.80
C VAL A 63 4.38 -11.61 -8.05
N THR A 64 4.54 -11.58 -6.74
CA THR A 64 3.97 -12.56 -5.82
C THR A 64 3.51 -11.88 -4.53
N SER A 65 3.04 -12.64 -3.55
CA SER A 65 2.66 -12.12 -2.24
C SER A 65 3.07 -13.10 -1.14
N GLY A 66 3.29 -12.58 0.08
CA GLY A 66 3.61 -13.42 1.24
C GLY A 66 2.62 -14.57 1.44
N PRO A 67 1.29 -14.32 1.46
CA PRO A 67 0.29 -15.37 1.61
C PRO A 67 0.27 -16.44 0.51
N ALA A 68 0.79 -16.13 -0.68
CA ALA A 68 0.81 -17.06 -1.81
C ALA A 68 1.99 -18.05 -1.75
N ILE A 69 2.94 -17.85 -0.82
CA ILE A 69 4.13 -18.68 -0.69
C ILE A 69 4.08 -19.40 0.66
N GLU A 70 3.73 -20.65 0.64
CA GLU A 70 3.58 -21.45 1.86
C GLU A 70 4.84 -22.26 2.20
N LYS A 71 5.62 -22.65 1.19
CA LYS A 71 6.75 -23.56 1.34
C LYS A 71 8.07 -22.98 0.83
N PRO A 72 9.18 -23.29 1.49
CA PRO A 72 10.52 -22.87 1.05
C PRO A 72 10.83 -23.22 -0.40
N GLY A 73 10.40 -24.40 -0.88
CA GLY A 73 10.60 -24.83 -2.25
C GLY A 73 9.88 -23.97 -3.31
N GLU A 74 8.74 -23.37 -2.95
CA GLU A 74 8.03 -22.44 -3.84
C GLU A 74 8.82 -21.14 -4.02
N MET A 75 9.37 -20.59 -2.94
CA MET A 75 10.25 -19.43 -3.00
C MET A 75 11.52 -19.75 -3.81
N ALA A 76 12.17 -20.90 -3.54
CA ALA A 76 13.34 -21.35 -4.28
C ALA A 76 13.05 -21.47 -5.79
N ALA A 77 11.89 -22.01 -6.16
CA ALA A 77 11.47 -22.12 -7.57
C ALA A 77 11.26 -20.74 -8.21
N ILE A 78 10.65 -19.78 -7.50
CA ILE A 78 10.48 -18.40 -7.98
C ILE A 78 11.85 -17.77 -8.23
N LEU A 79 12.77 -17.85 -7.28
CA LEU A 79 14.11 -17.28 -7.36
C LEU A 79 14.93 -17.89 -8.51
N ASN A 80 14.91 -19.21 -8.65
CA ASN A 80 15.63 -19.92 -9.70
C ASN A 80 15.11 -19.62 -11.13
N ASN A 81 13.87 -19.11 -11.24
CA ASN A 81 13.29 -18.70 -12.53
C ASN A 81 13.48 -17.22 -12.84
N LEU A 82 14.22 -16.46 -12.03
CA LEU A 82 14.61 -15.09 -12.32
C LEU A 82 15.70 -15.07 -13.39
N GLN A 83 15.77 -13.96 -14.12
CA GLN A 83 16.86 -13.65 -15.06
C GLN A 83 17.72 -12.52 -14.47
N GLU A 84 18.90 -12.33 -15.04
CA GLU A 84 19.81 -11.28 -14.61
C GLU A 84 19.13 -9.90 -14.62
N GLY A 85 19.18 -9.21 -13.50
CA GLY A 85 18.58 -7.91 -13.29
C GLY A 85 17.07 -7.90 -12.99
N ASP A 86 16.36 -9.04 -13.08
CA ASP A 86 14.92 -9.11 -12.83
C ASP A 86 14.55 -8.52 -11.46
N LEU A 87 13.34 -7.96 -11.38
CA LEU A 87 12.76 -7.47 -10.13
C LEU A 87 11.71 -8.46 -9.62
N LEU A 88 11.87 -8.94 -8.39
CA LEU A 88 10.88 -9.73 -7.68
C LEU A 88 10.11 -8.83 -6.71
N PHE A 89 8.82 -8.62 -6.96
CA PHE A 89 7.93 -7.90 -6.07
C PHE A 89 7.14 -8.87 -5.18
N VAL A 90 7.28 -8.71 -3.86
CA VAL A 90 6.56 -9.51 -2.85
C VAL A 90 5.63 -8.59 -2.06
N ASP A 91 4.32 -8.65 -2.34
CA ASP A 91 3.33 -7.92 -1.56
C ASP A 91 3.03 -8.62 -0.23
N GLU A 92 2.65 -7.87 0.79
CA GLU A 92 2.41 -8.41 2.14
C GLU A 92 3.58 -9.29 2.65
N ILE A 93 4.83 -8.87 2.43
CA ILE A 93 6.04 -9.65 2.71
C ILE A 93 6.13 -10.08 4.19
N HIS A 94 5.52 -9.32 5.11
CA HIS A 94 5.43 -9.65 6.55
C HIS A 94 4.63 -10.93 6.83
N ARG A 95 3.90 -11.45 5.84
CA ARG A 95 3.10 -12.69 5.96
C ARG A 95 3.84 -13.94 5.46
N LEU A 96 5.09 -13.80 5.05
CA LEU A 96 5.95 -14.95 4.81
C LEU A 96 6.17 -15.71 6.12
N ASN A 97 6.09 -17.05 6.08
CA ASN A 97 6.47 -17.82 7.23
C ASN A 97 8.02 -17.86 7.36
N ARG A 98 8.50 -18.15 8.55
CA ARG A 98 9.92 -18.12 8.88
C ARG A 98 10.79 -19.00 7.99
N GLN A 99 10.29 -20.17 7.61
CA GLN A 99 11.05 -21.12 6.77
C GLN A 99 11.25 -20.56 5.35
N VAL A 100 10.27 -19.82 4.83
CA VAL A 100 10.36 -19.14 3.53
C VAL A 100 11.29 -17.92 3.62
N GLU A 101 11.24 -17.16 4.73
CA GLU A 101 12.18 -16.06 4.95
C GLU A 101 13.63 -16.55 4.97
N GLU A 102 13.90 -17.71 5.60
CA GLU A 102 15.25 -18.31 5.67
C GLU A 102 15.85 -18.62 4.28
N VAL A 103 15.03 -18.87 3.27
CA VAL A 103 15.47 -19.00 1.88
C VAL A 103 15.88 -17.64 1.27
N LEU A 104 15.20 -16.56 1.68
CA LEU A 104 15.51 -15.23 1.17
C LEU A 104 16.83 -14.68 1.69
N TYR A 105 17.27 -15.05 2.87
CA TYR A 105 18.48 -14.47 3.45
C TYR A 105 19.72 -14.65 2.57
N PRO A 106 20.15 -15.89 2.23
CA PRO A 106 21.27 -16.07 1.32
C PRO A 106 20.99 -15.61 -0.09
N ALA A 107 19.73 -15.65 -0.54
CA ALA A 107 19.35 -15.16 -1.85
C ALA A 107 19.56 -13.65 -1.99
N MET A 108 19.29 -12.87 -0.94
CA MET A 108 19.46 -11.41 -0.93
C MET A 108 20.92 -10.99 -0.72
N GLU A 109 21.69 -11.71 0.09
CA GLU A 109 23.07 -11.33 0.41
C GLU A 109 24.07 -11.86 -0.61
N ASP A 110 23.95 -13.15 -0.94
CA ASP A 110 24.95 -13.89 -1.71
C ASP A 110 24.48 -14.27 -3.12
N PHE A 111 23.23 -13.95 -3.48
CA PHE A 111 22.60 -14.43 -4.71
C PHE A 111 22.72 -15.94 -4.87
N ALA A 112 22.41 -16.69 -3.81
CA ALA A 112 22.44 -18.14 -3.78
C ALA A 112 21.36 -18.69 -2.87
N ILE A 113 20.97 -19.94 -3.11
CA ILE A 113 20.07 -20.70 -2.24
C ILE A 113 20.67 -22.05 -1.89
N ASP A 114 20.41 -22.51 -0.67
CA ASP A 114 20.82 -23.83 -0.22
C ASP A 114 19.63 -24.80 -0.29
N ILE A 115 19.77 -25.86 -1.10
CA ILE A 115 18.73 -26.86 -1.29
C ILE A 115 19.18 -28.19 -0.69
N MET A 116 18.33 -28.76 0.17
CA MET A 116 18.56 -30.10 0.72
C MET A 116 18.13 -31.17 -0.28
N ILE A 117 19.07 -31.98 -0.75
CA ILE A 117 18.84 -33.12 -1.66
C ILE A 117 19.02 -34.41 -0.88
N GLY A 118 18.06 -35.34 -0.99
CA GLY A 118 18.07 -36.62 -0.29
C GLY A 118 17.24 -36.62 0.99
N LYS A 119 17.22 -37.73 1.71
CA LYS A 119 16.47 -37.92 2.96
C LYS A 119 17.35 -38.59 4.02
N GLY A 120 17.11 -38.23 5.30
CA GLY A 120 17.82 -38.82 6.44
C GLY A 120 19.33 -38.59 6.41
N SER A 121 20.10 -39.59 6.70
CA SER A 121 21.58 -39.50 6.78
C SER A 121 22.29 -39.29 5.43
N THR A 122 21.58 -39.42 4.31
CA THR A 122 22.11 -39.17 2.97
C THR A 122 21.77 -37.77 2.45
N ALA A 123 21.07 -36.95 3.24
CA ALA A 123 20.75 -35.59 2.88
C ALA A 123 22.03 -34.75 2.71
N ARG A 124 22.12 -34.02 1.59
CA ARG A 124 23.24 -33.11 1.30
C ARG A 124 22.66 -31.74 0.97
N SER A 125 23.31 -30.70 1.51
CA SER A 125 23.05 -29.33 1.06
C SER A 125 23.79 -29.07 -0.24
N VAL A 126 23.06 -28.58 -1.24
CA VAL A 126 23.63 -28.10 -2.53
C VAL A 126 23.31 -26.64 -2.63
N ARG A 127 24.37 -25.83 -2.78
CA ARG A 127 24.25 -24.39 -3.05
C ARG A 127 24.06 -24.17 -4.54
N LEU A 128 23.01 -23.44 -4.89
CA LEU A 128 22.70 -23.02 -6.24
C LEU A 128 22.88 -21.50 -6.35
N ASP A 129 23.70 -21.07 -7.29
CA ASP A 129 23.83 -19.66 -7.60
C ASP A 129 22.59 -19.14 -8.32
N LEU A 130 22.18 -17.94 -7.98
CA LEU A 130 21.07 -17.21 -8.59
C LEU A 130 21.59 -16.07 -9.45
N PRO A 131 20.86 -15.65 -10.49
CA PRO A 131 21.15 -14.40 -11.17
C PRO A 131 21.00 -13.22 -10.18
N HIS A 132 21.73 -12.13 -10.39
CA HIS A 132 21.53 -10.92 -9.61
C HIS A 132 20.13 -10.38 -9.86
N PHE A 133 19.40 -10.07 -8.82
CA PHE A 133 18.03 -9.58 -8.88
C PHE A 133 17.77 -8.50 -7.82
N THR A 134 16.72 -7.75 -8.01
CA THR A 134 16.24 -6.80 -7.01
C THR A 134 14.99 -7.35 -6.33
N LEU A 135 15.02 -7.51 -5.00
CA LEU A 135 13.80 -7.79 -4.23
C LEU A 135 13.14 -6.46 -3.84
N VAL A 136 11.88 -6.29 -4.20
CA VAL A 136 11.04 -5.19 -3.70
C VAL A 136 9.97 -5.77 -2.81
N GLY A 137 10.11 -5.55 -1.51
CA GLY A 137 9.12 -5.93 -0.50
C GLY A 137 8.09 -4.81 -0.29
N ALA A 138 6.83 -5.19 -0.10
CA ALA A 138 5.78 -4.27 0.32
C ALA A 138 5.07 -4.79 1.56
N THR A 139 4.78 -3.90 2.52
CA THR A 139 4.07 -4.26 3.75
C THR A 139 3.23 -3.12 4.28
N THR A 140 2.11 -3.44 4.91
CA THR A 140 1.35 -2.49 5.75
C THR A 140 1.90 -2.43 7.17
N ARG A 141 2.63 -3.47 7.61
CA ARG A 141 3.06 -3.69 9.00
C ARG A 141 4.57 -3.94 9.08
N ALA A 142 5.37 -2.89 8.94
CA ALA A 142 6.83 -3.00 9.03
C ALA A 142 7.33 -3.61 10.36
N GLY A 143 6.60 -3.38 11.44
CA GLY A 143 6.92 -3.93 12.76
C GLY A 143 6.76 -5.46 12.88
N LEU A 144 6.08 -6.12 11.94
CA LEU A 144 5.94 -7.57 11.90
C LEU A 144 7.05 -8.26 11.08
N LEU A 145 7.86 -7.49 10.36
CA LEU A 145 9.04 -8.04 9.69
C LEU A 145 10.08 -8.46 10.73
N THR A 146 10.67 -9.62 10.51
CA THR A 146 11.82 -10.03 11.32
C THR A 146 13.00 -9.07 11.11
N ALA A 147 13.76 -8.82 12.14
CA ALA A 147 14.95 -7.96 12.03
C ALA A 147 15.92 -8.47 10.95
N PRO A 148 16.24 -9.80 10.88
CA PRO A 148 17.11 -10.32 9.82
C PRO A 148 16.64 -10.03 8.41
N LEU A 149 15.33 -10.12 8.14
CA LEU A 149 14.80 -9.79 6.81
C LEU A 149 14.85 -8.29 6.52
N ARG A 150 14.46 -7.47 7.51
CA ARG A 150 14.43 -6.01 7.35
C ARG A 150 15.82 -5.43 7.10
N ASP A 151 16.84 -5.93 7.81
CA ASP A 151 18.21 -5.42 7.75
C ASP A 151 18.91 -5.73 6.40
N ARG A 152 18.32 -6.62 5.58
CA ARG A 152 18.79 -6.94 4.22
C ARG A 152 18.26 -6.02 3.14
N PHE A 153 17.33 -5.13 3.48
CA PHE A 153 16.90 -4.09 2.55
C PHE A 153 17.84 -2.89 2.63
N GLY A 154 18.53 -2.60 1.53
CA GLY A 154 19.40 -1.43 1.41
C GLY A 154 18.63 -0.10 1.38
N MET A 155 17.37 -0.15 0.95
CA MET A 155 16.50 1.01 0.88
C MET A 155 15.16 0.72 1.56
N ILE A 156 14.79 1.55 2.54
CA ILE A 156 13.51 1.43 3.26
C ILE A 156 12.76 2.75 3.16
N HIS A 157 11.58 2.73 2.54
CA HIS A 157 10.75 3.90 2.31
C HIS A 157 9.40 3.79 3.00
N HIS A 158 9.11 4.77 3.86
CA HIS A 158 7.77 4.97 4.40
C HIS A 158 6.90 5.68 3.37
N MET A 159 5.76 5.09 3.05
CA MET A 159 4.76 5.67 2.16
C MET A 159 3.79 6.51 2.98
N GLU A 160 3.70 7.79 2.65
CA GLU A 160 2.84 8.74 3.34
C GLU A 160 1.49 8.90 2.63
N PHE A 161 0.48 9.37 3.38
CA PHE A 161 -0.77 9.77 2.76
C PHE A 161 -0.54 10.96 1.83
N TYR A 162 -1.27 10.97 0.72
CA TYR A 162 -1.22 12.05 -0.26
C TYR A 162 -2.00 13.26 0.23
N THR A 163 -1.51 14.44 -0.11
CA THR A 163 -2.24 15.70 0.09
C THR A 163 -3.44 15.79 -0.85
N GLU A 164 -4.38 16.67 -0.54
CA GLU A 164 -5.55 16.90 -1.41
C GLU A 164 -5.13 17.43 -2.79
N ASP A 165 -4.10 18.27 -2.86
CA ASP A 165 -3.57 18.79 -4.13
C ASP A 165 -2.93 17.69 -4.99
N GLU A 166 -2.15 16.80 -4.40
CA GLU A 166 -1.58 15.64 -5.09
C GLU A 166 -2.67 14.71 -5.61
N LEU A 167 -3.68 14.40 -4.79
CA LEU A 167 -4.83 13.57 -5.21
C LEU A 167 -5.64 14.24 -6.31
N LYS A 168 -5.83 15.55 -6.26
CA LYS A 168 -6.49 16.33 -7.31
C LYS A 168 -5.75 16.18 -8.65
N LEU A 169 -4.42 16.25 -8.63
CA LEU A 169 -3.60 16.02 -9.82
C LEU A 169 -3.75 14.60 -10.36
N ILE A 170 -3.71 13.60 -9.48
CA ILE A 170 -3.91 12.19 -9.83
C ILE A 170 -5.31 11.97 -10.44
N ILE A 171 -6.35 12.56 -9.86
CA ILE A 171 -7.73 12.48 -10.36
C ILE A 171 -7.82 13.09 -11.76
N LYS A 172 -7.23 14.27 -11.98
CA LYS A 172 -7.22 14.93 -13.29
C LYS A 172 -6.48 14.11 -14.35
N GLN A 173 -5.32 13.54 -14.01
CA GLN A 173 -4.61 12.64 -14.93
C GLN A 173 -5.43 11.38 -15.24
N SER A 174 -6.04 10.79 -14.24
CA SER A 174 -6.88 9.61 -14.41
C SER A 174 -8.15 9.91 -15.21
N ALA A 175 -8.76 11.07 -15.03
CA ALA A 175 -9.92 11.53 -15.80
C ALA A 175 -9.58 11.68 -17.29
N LYS A 176 -8.39 12.22 -17.63
CA LYS A 176 -7.89 12.28 -19.01
C LYS A 176 -7.78 10.88 -19.63
N VAL A 177 -7.17 9.92 -18.93
CA VAL A 177 -7.03 8.53 -19.40
C VAL A 177 -8.39 7.85 -19.59
N LEU A 178 -9.36 8.16 -18.72
CA LEU A 178 -10.72 7.63 -18.78
C LEU A 178 -11.63 8.38 -19.76
N ASN A 179 -11.12 9.42 -20.41
CA ASN A 179 -11.87 10.34 -21.27
C ASN A 179 -13.12 10.92 -20.56
N VAL A 180 -12.95 11.37 -19.33
CA VAL A 180 -13.98 11.97 -18.49
C VAL A 180 -13.74 13.47 -18.36
N LYS A 181 -14.78 14.27 -18.60
CA LYS A 181 -14.74 15.70 -18.32
C LYS A 181 -14.97 15.94 -16.83
N ILE A 182 -14.02 16.61 -16.19
CA ILE A 182 -14.09 16.98 -14.78
C ILE A 182 -13.66 18.43 -14.58
N GLU A 183 -14.46 19.17 -13.84
CA GLU A 183 -14.13 20.54 -13.44
C GLU A 183 -13.16 20.55 -12.26
N ASP A 184 -12.49 21.67 -12.07
CA ASP A 184 -11.49 21.84 -10.99
C ASP A 184 -12.09 21.64 -9.61
N ALA A 185 -13.27 22.20 -9.36
CA ALA A 185 -14.01 22.07 -8.11
C ALA A 185 -14.50 20.62 -7.88
N GLY A 186 -14.95 19.93 -8.94
CA GLY A 186 -15.30 18.51 -8.86
C GLY A 186 -14.10 17.63 -8.52
N ALA A 187 -12.93 17.91 -9.12
CA ALA A 187 -11.72 17.18 -8.81
C ALA A 187 -11.24 17.42 -7.35
N THR A 188 -11.39 18.64 -6.85
CA THR A 188 -11.08 18.98 -5.45
C THR A 188 -12.00 18.24 -4.48
N GLU A 189 -13.30 18.18 -4.77
CA GLU A 189 -14.27 17.45 -3.93
C GLU A 189 -13.96 15.94 -3.86
N LEU A 190 -13.63 15.32 -4.99
CA LEU A 190 -13.20 13.92 -5.03
C LEU A 190 -11.90 13.71 -4.27
N ALA A 191 -10.93 14.61 -4.39
CA ALA A 191 -9.64 14.52 -3.70
C ALA A 191 -9.83 14.57 -2.18
N ARG A 192 -10.61 15.53 -1.69
CA ARG A 192 -10.91 15.71 -0.26
C ARG A 192 -11.49 14.45 0.38
N ARG A 193 -12.41 13.76 -0.32
CA ARG A 193 -13.07 12.54 0.19
C ARG A 193 -12.33 11.23 -0.17
N SER A 194 -11.09 11.32 -0.71
CA SER A 194 -10.30 10.14 -1.11
C SER A 194 -9.37 9.60 -0.03
N ARG A 195 -9.50 10.04 1.22
CA ARG A 195 -8.77 9.51 2.38
C ARG A 195 -7.25 9.45 2.18
N GLY A 196 -6.67 10.42 1.48
CA GLY A 196 -5.21 10.46 1.27
C GLY A 196 -4.67 9.33 0.39
N THR A 197 -5.50 8.55 -0.33
CA THR A 197 -5.02 7.38 -1.08
C THR A 197 -5.40 7.41 -2.56
N PRO A 198 -4.42 7.25 -3.48
CA PRO A 198 -4.68 7.19 -4.93
C PRO A 198 -5.62 6.06 -5.35
N ARG A 199 -5.58 4.91 -4.64
CA ARG A 199 -6.48 3.79 -4.92
C ARG A 199 -7.94 4.19 -4.74
N LEU A 200 -8.26 4.86 -3.63
CA LEU A 200 -9.62 5.31 -3.35
C LEU A 200 -10.03 6.45 -4.29
N ALA A 201 -9.14 7.41 -4.54
CA ALA A 201 -9.37 8.50 -5.50
C ALA A 201 -9.78 7.96 -6.87
N ASN A 202 -9.05 7.00 -7.41
CA ASN A 202 -9.37 6.36 -8.68
C ASN A 202 -10.66 5.53 -8.64
N ARG A 203 -10.96 4.87 -7.52
CA ARG A 203 -12.21 4.12 -7.32
C ARG A 203 -13.41 5.06 -7.31
N ILE A 204 -13.32 6.14 -6.56
CA ILE A 204 -14.35 7.19 -6.48
C ILE A 204 -14.57 7.84 -7.84
N LEU A 205 -13.49 8.26 -8.53
CA LEU A 205 -13.58 8.85 -9.86
C LEU A 205 -14.38 7.98 -10.82
N LYS A 206 -14.14 6.68 -10.86
CA LYS A 206 -14.88 5.75 -11.73
C LYS A 206 -16.37 5.71 -11.37
N ARG A 207 -16.72 5.67 -10.10
CA ARG A 207 -18.12 5.63 -9.65
C ARG A 207 -18.85 6.93 -9.94
N VAL A 208 -18.21 8.07 -9.68
CA VAL A 208 -18.77 9.39 -9.96
C VAL A 208 -18.91 9.61 -11.47
N ARG A 209 -17.96 9.10 -12.29
CA ARG A 209 -18.11 9.07 -13.74
C ARG A 209 -19.38 8.35 -14.17
N ASP A 210 -19.59 7.13 -13.69
CA ASP A 210 -20.75 6.30 -14.04
C ASP A 210 -22.05 7.02 -13.63
N PHE A 211 -22.08 7.65 -12.46
CA PHE A 211 -23.19 8.47 -11.99
C PHE A 211 -23.44 9.69 -12.89
N ALA A 212 -22.36 10.43 -13.24
CA ALA A 212 -22.46 11.60 -14.11
C ALA A 212 -22.98 11.26 -15.52
N GLN A 213 -22.57 10.11 -16.06
CA GLN A 213 -23.04 9.64 -17.37
C GLN A 213 -24.53 9.29 -17.37
N VAL A 214 -25.03 8.68 -16.29
CA VAL A 214 -26.43 8.20 -16.24
C VAL A 214 -27.40 9.29 -15.80
N LYS A 215 -27.02 10.14 -14.87
CA LYS A 215 -27.91 11.12 -14.23
C LYS A 215 -27.74 12.55 -14.75
N TYR A 216 -26.64 12.84 -15.41
CA TYR A 216 -26.27 14.17 -15.90
C TYR A 216 -25.68 14.07 -17.30
N ASN A 217 -24.99 15.10 -17.75
CA ASN A 217 -24.41 15.23 -19.10
C ASN A 217 -23.00 14.63 -19.24
N GLY A 218 -22.53 13.82 -18.26
CA GLY A 218 -21.22 13.19 -18.28
C GLY A 218 -20.07 14.09 -17.79
N VAL A 219 -20.37 15.31 -17.31
CA VAL A 219 -19.38 16.22 -16.73
C VAL A 219 -19.42 16.13 -15.20
N ILE A 220 -18.26 15.95 -14.59
CA ILE A 220 -18.14 15.94 -13.13
C ILE A 220 -17.91 17.37 -12.63
N THR A 221 -18.99 18.03 -12.24
CA THR A 221 -18.96 19.31 -11.53
C THR A 221 -18.85 19.07 -10.03
N GLU A 222 -18.68 20.10 -9.22
CA GLU A 222 -18.71 20.00 -7.74
C GLU A 222 -20.03 19.41 -7.25
N THR A 223 -21.15 19.90 -7.75
CA THR A 223 -22.49 19.41 -7.37
C THR A 223 -22.69 17.94 -7.72
N VAL A 224 -22.25 17.50 -8.91
CA VAL A 224 -22.32 16.11 -9.33
C VAL A 224 -21.45 15.23 -8.44
N ALA A 225 -20.24 15.68 -8.13
CA ALA A 225 -19.32 14.99 -7.23
C ALA A 225 -19.92 14.82 -5.84
N HIS A 226 -20.44 15.90 -5.25
CA HIS A 226 -21.07 15.90 -3.92
C HIS A 226 -22.26 14.93 -3.87
N THR A 227 -23.21 15.08 -4.81
CA THR A 227 -24.40 14.22 -4.86
C THR A 227 -24.06 12.73 -5.03
N ALA A 228 -23.07 12.42 -5.87
CA ALA A 228 -22.63 11.04 -6.06
C ALA A 228 -21.96 10.45 -4.82
N LEU A 229 -21.15 11.25 -4.13
CA LEU A 229 -20.45 10.80 -2.91
C LEU A 229 -21.41 10.60 -1.74
N ASP A 230 -22.42 11.46 -1.61
CA ASP A 230 -23.47 11.29 -0.61
C ASP A 230 -24.30 10.02 -0.88
N LEU A 231 -24.62 9.72 -2.15
CA LEU A 231 -25.27 8.47 -2.53
C LEU A 231 -24.40 7.24 -2.23
N MET A 232 -23.09 7.39 -2.21
CA MET A 232 -22.13 6.35 -1.83
C MET A 232 -21.89 6.25 -0.32
N ASP A 233 -22.61 7.05 0.48
CA ASP A 233 -22.47 7.13 1.94
C ASP A 233 -21.05 7.51 2.41
N VAL A 234 -20.38 8.37 1.63
CA VAL A 234 -19.06 8.94 1.93
C VAL A 234 -19.25 10.38 2.39
N ASP A 235 -18.89 10.68 3.63
CA ASP A 235 -19.10 12.01 4.22
C ASP A 235 -18.05 13.05 3.80
N THR A 236 -18.13 14.25 4.34
CA THR A 236 -17.26 15.38 4.00
C THR A 236 -15.78 15.18 4.35
N LEU A 237 -15.45 14.30 5.28
CA LEU A 237 -14.08 13.87 5.59
C LEU A 237 -13.65 12.62 4.82
N GLY A 238 -14.51 12.06 3.98
CA GLY A 238 -14.25 10.81 3.27
C GLY A 238 -14.46 9.56 4.13
N LEU A 239 -15.15 9.69 5.27
CA LEU A 239 -15.48 8.55 6.12
C LEU A 239 -16.65 7.77 5.50
N ASP A 240 -16.50 6.46 5.45
CA ASP A 240 -17.57 5.56 5.08
C ASP A 240 -18.39 5.09 6.31
N ARG A 241 -19.34 4.21 6.07
CA ARG A 241 -20.21 3.68 7.14
C ARG A 241 -19.41 2.97 8.24
N VAL A 242 -18.34 2.26 7.90
CA VAL A 242 -17.55 1.51 8.90
C VAL A 242 -16.72 2.46 9.75
N ASP A 243 -16.11 3.48 9.15
CA ASP A 243 -15.39 4.52 9.88
C ASP A 243 -16.29 5.19 10.91
N ARG A 244 -17.49 5.63 10.50
CA ARG A 244 -18.44 6.26 11.40
C ARG A 244 -18.92 5.30 12.50
N ASN A 245 -19.15 4.02 12.16
CA ASN A 245 -19.52 3.02 13.14
C ASN A 245 -18.42 2.77 14.19
N ILE A 246 -17.15 2.81 13.79
CA ILE A 246 -16.01 2.77 14.73
C ILE A 246 -16.11 3.93 15.70
N LEU A 247 -16.22 5.16 15.22
CA LEU A 247 -16.27 6.36 16.06
C LEU A 247 -17.49 6.37 16.98
N VAL A 248 -18.68 6.11 16.46
CA VAL A 248 -19.93 6.05 17.23
C VAL A 248 -19.85 4.97 18.30
N THR A 249 -19.31 3.80 17.98
CA THR A 249 -19.14 2.71 18.95
C THR A 249 -18.20 3.09 20.09
N ILE A 250 -17.06 3.74 19.80
CA ILE A 250 -16.14 4.23 20.83
C ILE A 250 -16.85 5.26 21.72
N ILE A 251 -17.60 6.18 21.13
CA ILE A 251 -18.28 7.27 21.86
C ILE A 251 -19.45 6.75 22.68
N GLU A 252 -20.40 6.07 22.05
CA GLU A 252 -21.67 5.72 22.69
C GLU A 252 -21.58 4.48 23.60
N LYS A 253 -20.89 3.41 23.12
CA LYS A 253 -20.79 2.16 23.89
C LYS A 253 -19.68 2.18 24.94
N PHE A 254 -18.60 2.92 24.69
CA PHE A 254 -17.43 2.92 25.56
C PHE A 254 -17.13 4.29 26.17
N GLY A 255 -18.08 5.24 26.12
CA GLY A 255 -17.95 6.56 26.75
C GLY A 255 -16.76 7.39 26.28
N GLY A 256 -16.38 7.25 25.00
CA GLY A 256 -15.23 7.90 24.39
C GLY A 256 -13.93 7.09 24.48
N GLY A 257 -13.94 5.94 25.14
CA GLY A 257 -12.79 5.05 25.32
C GLY A 257 -12.09 5.20 26.68
N PRO A 258 -10.96 4.51 26.90
CA PRO A 258 -10.22 3.66 25.96
C PRO A 258 -10.86 2.28 25.73
N VAL A 259 -10.84 1.80 24.48
CA VAL A 259 -11.34 0.47 24.11
C VAL A 259 -10.26 -0.32 23.35
N GLY A 260 -10.07 -1.60 23.70
CA GLY A 260 -9.15 -2.51 23.03
C GLY A 260 -9.59 -2.84 21.61
N LEU A 261 -8.63 -3.17 20.72
CA LEU A 261 -8.90 -3.47 19.30
C LEU A 261 -9.88 -4.63 19.13
N ASP A 262 -9.65 -5.76 19.81
CA ASP A 262 -10.50 -6.96 19.70
C ASP A 262 -11.92 -6.71 20.19
N THR A 263 -12.06 -5.93 21.28
CA THR A 263 -13.37 -5.55 21.82
C THR A 263 -14.13 -4.65 20.85
N LEU A 264 -13.44 -3.69 20.23
CA LEU A 264 -14.02 -2.80 19.22
C LEU A 264 -14.44 -3.60 17.99
N ALA A 265 -13.57 -4.46 17.49
CA ALA A 265 -13.81 -5.35 16.34
C ALA A 265 -15.04 -6.23 16.54
N ALA A 266 -15.13 -6.91 17.69
CA ALA A 266 -16.29 -7.71 18.06
C ALA A 266 -17.57 -6.87 18.16
N SER A 267 -17.48 -5.62 18.65
CA SER A 267 -18.63 -4.74 18.84
C SER A 267 -19.25 -4.24 17.53
N ILE A 268 -18.45 -4.11 16.46
CA ILE A 268 -18.91 -3.62 15.15
C ILE A 268 -19.04 -4.74 14.12
N GLY A 269 -18.61 -5.97 14.44
CA GLY A 269 -18.64 -7.13 13.53
C GLY A 269 -17.61 -7.05 12.41
N GLU A 270 -16.43 -6.46 12.67
CA GLU A 270 -15.33 -6.34 11.69
C GLU A 270 -14.09 -7.11 12.18
N ASP A 271 -13.20 -7.51 11.26
CA ASP A 271 -11.92 -8.10 11.63
C ASP A 271 -10.98 -7.06 12.26
N ALA A 272 -10.31 -7.46 13.37
CA ALA A 272 -9.40 -6.60 14.10
C ALA A 272 -8.23 -6.10 13.22
N GLY A 273 -7.68 -6.97 12.39
CA GLY A 273 -6.62 -6.61 11.44
C GLY A 273 -7.10 -5.62 10.38
N THR A 274 -8.34 -5.77 9.91
CA THR A 274 -8.95 -4.80 8.98
C THR A 274 -9.11 -3.43 9.61
N ILE A 275 -9.56 -3.36 10.86
CA ILE A 275 -9.64 -2.07 11.57
C ILE A 275 -8.25 -1.44 11.68
N GLU A 276 -7.26 -2.19 12.15
CA GLU A 276 -5.90 -1.69 12.38
C GLU A 276 -5.18 -1.26 11.09
N ASP A 277 -5.38 -1.99 9.97
CA ASP A 277 -4.63 -1.75 8.73
C ASP A 277 -5.32 -0.78 7.77
N VAL A 278 -6.66 -0.75 7.77
CA VAL A 278 -7.42 -0.03 6.74
C VAL A 278 -8.09 1.22 7.28
N TYR A 279 -8.72 1.14 8.45
CA TYR A 279 -9.53 2.24 9.01
C TYR A 279 -8.72 3.13 9.96
N GLU A 280 -8.09 2.54 10.94
CA GLU A 280 -7.38 3.25 12.01
C GLU A 280 -6.30 4.24 11.50
N PRO A 281 -5.47 3.92 10.48
CA PRO A 281 -4.43 4.85 10.03
C PRO A 281 -4.98 6.20 9.54
N TYR A 282 -6.12 6.18 8.86
CA TYR A 282 -6.76 7.41 8.41
C TYR A 282 -7.43 8.18 9.54
N LEU A 283 -8.13 7.47 10.44
CA LEU A 283 -8.75 8.08 11.61
C LEU A 283 -7.72 8.75 12.53
N LEU A 284 -6.56 8.12 12.73
CA LEU A 284 -5.42 8.69 13.45
C LEU A 284 -4.86 9.93 12.74
N MET A 285 -4.63 9.83 11.42
CA MET A 285 -4.10 10.95 10.62
C MET A 285 -5.03 12.17 10.66
N LYS A 286 -6.35 11.96 10.68
CA LYS A 286 -7.35 13.03 10.81
C LYS A 286 -7.55 13.49 12.27
N GLY A 287 -6.87 12.86 13.23
CA GLY A 287 -7.01 13.20 14.65
C GLY A 287 -8.40 12.88 15.21
N LEU A 288 -9.15 11.94 14.61
CA LEU A 288 -10.48 11.52 15.08
C LEU A 288 -10.39 10.53 16.24
N ILE A 289 -9.32 9.75 16.29
CA ILE A 289 -9.01 8.85 17.40
C ILE A 289 -7.56 9.04 17.83
N ASP A 290 -7.28 8.70 19.09
CA ASP A 290 -5.95 8.55 19.65
C ASP A 290 -5.69 7.10 20.05
N ARG A 291 -4.43 6.66 19.92
CA ARG A 291 -3.98 5.34 20.37
C ARG A 291 -3.22 5.46 21.69
N THR A 292 -3.75 4.84 22.72
CA THR A 292 -3.16 4.80 24.06
C THR A 292 -2.72 3.37 24.42
N PRO A 293 -1.88 3.17 25.44
CA PRO A 293 -1.55 1.81 25.91
C PRO A 293 -2.76 0.98 26.34
N ARG A 294 -3.89 1.62 26.72
CA ARG A 294 -5.13 0.95 27.13
C ARG A 294 -6.12 0.75 26.00
N GLY A 295 -5.89 1.32 24.82
CA GLY A 295 -6.77 1.20 23.67
C GLY A 295 -7.00 2.51 22.92
N ARG A 296 -8.05 2.52 22.09
CA ARG A 296 -8.45 3.64 21.22
C ARG A 296 -9.39 4.57 21.98
N VAL A 297 -9.20 5.87 21.79
CA VAL A 297 -9.99 6.94 22.41
C VAL A 297 -10.47 7.87 21.30
N ALA A 298 -11.75 8.24 21.33
CA ALA A 298 -12.29 9.26 20.42
C ALA A 298 -11.86 10.66 20.90
N THR A 299 -11.48 11.51 19.96
CA THR A 299 -11.09 12.89 20.24
C THR A 299 -12.26 13.86 20.16
N GLN A 300 -12.08 15.09 20.63
CA GLN A 300 -13.10 16.14 20.49
C GLN A 300 -13.46 16.41 19.02
N ILE A 301 -12.51 16.19 18.09
CA ILE A 301 -12.75 16.35 16.65
C ILE A 301 -13.77 15.34 16.17
N ALA A 302 -13.72 14.08 16.66
CA ALA A 302 -14.71 13.05 16.33
C ALA A 302 -16.11 13.41 16.81
N TYR A 303 -16.26 13.88 18.04
CA TYR A 303 -17.56 14.36 18.57
C TYR A 303 -18.13 15.49 17.73
N THR A 304 -17.31 16.51 17.43
CA THR A 304 -17.74 17.65 16.61
C THR A 304 -18.17 17.21 15.20
N HIS A 305 -17.41 16.29 14.57
CA HIS A 305 -17.70 15.80 13.25
C HIS A 305 -19.02 15.00 13.18
N LEU A 306 -19.30 14.22 14.21
CA LEU A 306 -20.54 13.43 14.31
C LEU A 306 -21.74 14.24 14.80
N GLY A 307 -21.53 15.49 15.25
CA GLY A 307 -22.58 16.34 15.82
C GLY A 307 -23.02 15.90 17.22
N LEU A 308 -22.12 15.29 17.99
CA LEU A 308 -22.35 14.77 19.35
C LEU A 308 -21.72 15.67 20.42
#